data_86de696188b97cf388dc6da347ed50ed
#
_entry.id   86de696188b97cf388dc6da347ed50ed
#
_cell.length_a   1.000
_cell.length_b   1.000
_cell.length_c   1.000
_cell.angle_alpha   90.00
_cell.angle_beta   90.00
_cell.angle_gamma   90.00
#
_symmetry.space_group_name_H-M   'P 1'
#
loop_
_entity.id
_entity.type
_entity.pdbx_description
1 polymer ?
#
loop_
_entity_poly.entity_id
_entity_poly.type
_entity_poly.pdbx_seq_one_letter_code
_entity_poly.pdbx_strand_id
1 'polypeptide(L)'
;MKKKKLLLTLAMACMVMVGNAADNLPALHVQGKNLVDENGKTVVLHGVMDTPNRYFNGNRWGTGGYNPSDVTPCLNYFEQIFTAITDKEHGAYCDVFRLHMDPAWTNDPTKPKPSGENDISAFSEYRYKIFLSKLYIKLIEKALAHGLYVVVRPPGVCPQELKVGDAYQEYLQNVWKLFASNATVQKYAGQVSIELANEPVHVSLANGSASDKALHDYFQPVVDVIRDAGFTGIVWVPGTGWQSQYQSYAKYPVTDKLNNLGYAVHCYPGWYSSGSNDNDNTDKVKMYNAFLNQVPVVKTNPVIVTEIDWSPGKPGTGHYDEHNNWVVSNYGTWGTAKTSGFGEGFKYIHDQLGNVSMTLQGTGTYLDIDAYLKDKTVQPAFQEAKAKNLLEECCSAACFKWYKEWYLKQTSTGIEQIANDTDVKYTYYYNMHGQQVVQPSKGAYIVKQVLSDGKVRSRKVCYPE
;
A
#
# COMPACT_ATOMS: atom_id res chain seq x y z
N MET A 1 51.96 32.86 44.77
CA MET A 1 50.84 31.91 44.92
C MET A 1 49.91 32.04 43.71
N LYS A 2 50.02 31.14 42.75
CA LYS A 2 49.19 31.15 41.52
C LYS A 2 47.95 30.27 41.76
N LYS A 3 46.75 30.84 41.73
CA LYS A 3 45.48 30.12 41.81
C LYS A 3 45.20 29.47 40.44
N LYS A 4 45.20 28.11 40.36
CA LYS A 4 44.72 27.35 39.22
C LYS A 4 43.20 27.37 39.27
N LYS A 5 42.55 27.92 38.24
CA LYS A 5 41.11 27.72 37.99
C LYS A 5 40.92 26.36 37.30
N LEU A 6 40.18 25.50 37.97
CA LEU A 6 39.75 24.22 37.43
C LEU A 6 38.47 24.47 36.59
N LEU A 7 38.56 24.37 35.26
CA LEU A 7 37.40 24.39 34.37
C LEU A 7 36.82 22.98 34.35
N LEU A 8 35.66 22.81 34.92
CA LEU A 8 34.89 21.57 34.83
C LEU A 8 34.07 21.65 33.56
N THR A 9 34.50 20.94 32.51
CA THR A 9 33.73 20.80 31.25
C THR A 9 32.72 19.68 31.45
N LEU A 10 31.45 20.04 31.61
CA LEU A 10 30.33 19.12 31.64
C LEU A 10 30.05 18.65 30.20
N ALA A 11 30.56 17.52 29.81
CA ALA A 11 30.20 16.86 28.57
C ALA A 11 28.80 16.24 28.76
N MET A 12 27.78 16.92 28.26
CA MET A 12 26.42 16.39 28.17
C MET A 12 26.40 15.41 27.00
N ALA A 13 26.57 14.11 27.31
CA ALA A 13 26.37 13.07 26.34
C ALA A 13 24.85 13.00 26.02
N CYS A 14 24.44 13.59 24.90
CA CYS A 14 23.17 13.27 24.29
C CYS A 14 23.22 11.78 23.86
N MET A 15 22.73 10.88 24.71
CA MET A 15 22.32 9.57 24.23
C MET A 15 21.13 9.78 23.32
N VAL A 16 21.36 9.81 22.03
CA VAL A 16 20.32 9.59 21.03
C VAL A 16 19.92 8.13 21.23
N MET A 17 18.82 7.91 21.93
CA MET A 17 18.15 6.61 21.89
C MET A 17 17.68 6.45 20.44
N VAL A 18 18.41 5.66 19.67
CA VAL A 18 17.92 5.14 18.38
C VAL A 18 16.85 4.11 18.76
N GLY A 19 15.63 4.59 19.03
CA GLY A 19 14.46 3.74 19.10
C GLY A 19 14.33 3.04 17.75
N ASN A 20 14.01 1.74 17.73
CA ASN A 20 13.68 1.05 16.50
C ASN A 20 12.56 1.84 15.81
N ALA A 21 12.70 2.15 14.51
CA ALA A 21 11.67 2.87 13.76
C ALA A 21 10.32 2.13 13.82
N ALA A 22 10.34 0.81 13.96
CA ALA A 22 9.17 -0.02 14.18
C ALA A 22 8.38 0.33 15.46
N ASP A 23 9.07 0.71 16.53
CA ASP A 23 8.43 1.08 17.80
C ASP A 23 7.86 2.52 17.78
N ASN A 24 8.22 3.31 16.75
CA ASN A 24 7.74 4.68 16.55
C ASN A 24 6.65 4.79 15.46
N LEU A 25 6.34 3.69 14.76
CA LEU A 25 5.28 3.67 13.74
C LEU A 25 3.91 3.55 14.45
N PRO A 26 3.01 4.57 14.34
CA PRO A 26 1.73 4.55 15.05
C PRO A 26 0.90 3.30 14.74
N ALA A 27 0.19 2.79 15.74
CA ALA A 27 -0.73 1.69 15.51
C ALA A 27 -1.96 2.18 14.74
N LEU A 28 -2.36 1.42 13.71
CA LEU A 28 -3.55 1.71 12.91
C LEU A 28 -4.71 0.81 13.29
N HIS A 29 -5.91 1.38 13.21
CA HIS A 29 -7.17 0.65 13.38
C HIS A 29 -8.27 1.25 12.50
N VAL A 30 -9.38 0.53 12.37
CA VAL A 30 -10.54 0.96 11.59
C VAL A 30 -11.48 1.80 12.45
N GLN A 31 -11.87 2.97 11.97
CA GLN A 31 -12.92 3.81 12.57
C GLN A 31 -13.90 4.24 11.49
N GLY A 32 -15.03 3.56 11.43
CA GLY A 32 -16.00 3.75 10.35
C GLY A 32 -15.37 3.46 8.99
N LYS A 33 -15.46 4.42 8.08
CA LYS A 33 -14.86 4.27 6.73
C LYS A 33 -13.37 4.60 6.67
N ASN A 34 -12.76 5.00 7.76
CA ASN A 34 -11.38 5.49 7.78
C ASN A 34 -10.44 4.49 8.45
N LEU A 35 -9.21 4.47 7.96
CA LEU A 35 -8.06 3.98 8.66
C LEU A 35 -7.54 5.12 9.54
N VAL A 36 -7.35 4.90 10.83
CA VAL A 36 -6.90 5.95 11.75
C VAL A 36 -5.74 5.47 12.61
N ASP A 37 -4.90 6.42 13.03
CA ASP A 37 -3.86 6.17 14.01
C ASP A 37 -4.40 6.22 15.46
N GLU A 38 -3.56 5.99 16.43
CA GLU A 38 -3.89 5.99 17.86
C GLU A 38 -4.40 7.35 18.38
N ASN A 39 -4.18 8.42 17.63
CA ASN A 39 -4.66 9.77 17.94
C ASN A 39 -6.00 10.09 17.22
N GLY A 40 -6.56 9.13 16.48
CA GLY A 40 -7.78 9.31 15.69
C GLY A 40 -7.58 10.08 14.39
N LYS A 41 -6.31 10.29 13.96
CA LYS A 41 -5.99 10.94 12.71
C LYS A 41 -6.16 9.96 11.55
N THR A 42 -6.91 10.37 10.53
CA THR A 42 -7.04 9.58 9.30
C THR A 42 -5.70 9.41 8.60
N VAL A 43 -5.40 8.17 8.23
CA VAL A 43 -4.19 7.78 7.51
C VAL A 43 -4.60 7.16 6.17
N VAL A 44 -3.92 7.55 5.10
CA VAL A 44 -4.05 6.95 3.77
C VAL A 44 -2.66 6.51 3.33
N LEU A 45 -2.51 5.23 3.06
CA LEU A 45 -1.22 4.60 2.80
C LEU A 45 -0.92 4.51 1.31
N HIS A 46 0.34 4.77 0.97
CA HIS A 46 0.85 4.68 -0.40
C HIS A 46 2.14 3.86 -0.44
N GLY A 47 2.19 2.89 -1.32
CA GLY A 47 3.38 2.07 -1.42
C GLY A 47 3.41 1.16 -2.63
N VAL A 48 4.10 0.07 -2.45
CA VAL A 48 4.32 -0.93 -3.51
C VAL A 48 4.11 -2.32 -2.94
N MET A 49 3.93 -3.28 -3.83
CA MET A 49 3.97 -4.70 -3.49
C MET A 49 5.22 -5.36 -4.07
N ASP A 50 5.61 -6.47 -3.48
CA ASP A 50 6.57 -7.38 -4.09
C ASP A 50 6.47 -8.78 -3.47
N THR A 51 7.08 -9.74 -4.13
CA THR A 51 7.13 -11.12 -3.68
C THR A 51 8.58 -11.61 -3.58
N PRO A 52 8.97 -12.32 -2.53
CA PRO A 52 10.31 -12.89 -2.41
C PRO A 52 10.51 -14.09 -3.35
N ASN A 53 10.27 -13.88 -4.63
CA ASN A 53 10.46 -14.86 -5.70
C ASN A 53 11.52 -14.36 -6.69
N ARG A 54 12.52 -15.20 -6.96
CA ARG A 54 13.64 -14.86 -7.85
C ARG A 54 13.20 -14.53 -9.27
N TYR A 55 12.27 -15.31 -9.79
CA TYR A 55 11.78 -15.10 -11.15
C TYR A 55 11.16 -13.72 -11.33
N PHE A 56 10.27 -13.32 -10.44
CA PHE A 56 9.60 -12.01 -10.51
C PHE A 56 10.55 -10.84 -10.24
N ASN A 57 11.68 -11.10 -9.60
CA ASN A 57 12.71 -10.10 -9.32
C ASN A 57 13.95 -10.23 -10.23
N GLY A 58 13.82 -10.80 -11.40
CA GLY A 58 14.90 -10.89 -12.39
C GLY A 58 16.16 -11.61 -11.89
N ASN A 59 16.00 -12.53 -10.94
CA ASN A 59 17.08 -13.27 -10.27
C ASN A 59 18.15 -12.39 -9.58
N ARG A 60 17.80 -11.16 -9.15
CA ARG A 60 18.72 -10.16 -8.61
C ARG A 60 19.45 -10.60 -7.33
N TRP A 61 18.95 -11.60 -6.60
CA TRP A 61 19.66 -12.21 -5.47
C TRP A 61 20.16 -13.64 -5.75
N GLY A 62 20.34 -13.98 -7.04
CA GLY A 62 20.88 -15.26 -7.49
C GLY A 62 19.84 -16.23 -8.02
N THR A 63 20.30 -17.36 -8.53
CA THR A 63 19.50 -18.41 -9.19
C THR A 63 19.37 -19.69 -8.37
N GLY A 64 19.73 -19.66 -7.07
CA GLY A 64 19.64 -20.82 -6.17
C GLY A 64 18.22 -21.30 -5.92
N GLY A 65 18.08 -22.35 -5.14
CA GLY A 65 16.77 -22.89 -4.74
C GLY A 65 16.07 -22.02 -3.70
N TYR A 66 14.96 -22.53 -3.19
CA TYR A 66 14.20 -21.92 -2.11
C TYR A 66 14.41 -22.72 -0.80
N ASN A 67 15.66 -22.66 -0.31
CA ASN A 67 16.15 -23.40 0.85
C ASN A 67 16.49 -22.47 2.01
N PRO A 68 16.65 -22.98 3.24
CA PRO A 68 17.08 -22.14 4.37
C PRO A 68 18.41 -21.39 4.16
N SER A 69 19.30 -21.89 3.30
CA SER A 69 20.56 -21.22 2.93
C SER A 69 20.37 -20.03 1.99
N ASP A 70 19.24 -19.98 1.28
CA ASP A 70 18.95 -18.93 0.29
C ASP A 70 18.22 -17.71 0.90
N VAL A 71 17.83 -17.80 2.18
CA VAL A 71 17.08 -16.74 2.88
C VAL A 71 17.91 -15.46 3.00
N THR A 72 19.18 -15.55 3.34
CA THR A 72 20.04 -14.37 3.56
C THR A 72 20.19 -13.49 2.31
N PRO A 73 20.47 -14.03 1.12
CA PRO A 73 20.50 -13.20 -0.10
C PRO A 73 19.18 -12.50 -0.38
N CYS A 74 18.06 -13.19 -0.18
CA CYS A 74 16.72 -12.62 -0.31
C CYS A 74 16.48 -11.48 0.69
N LEU A 75 16.77 -11.69 1.97
CA LEU A 75 16.64 -10.68 3.02
C LEU A 75 17.51 -9.44 2.74
N ASN A 76 18.72 -9.63 2.25
CA ASN A 76 19.62 -8.53 1.90
C ASN A 76 19.14 -7.75 0.68
N TYR A 77 18.52 -8.41 -0.28
CA TYR A 77 17.87 -7.74 -1.41
C TYR A 77 16.72 -6.85 -0.94
N PHE A 78 15.79 -7.39 -0.17
CA PHE A 78 14.65 -6.63 0.33
C PHE A 78 15.02 -5.51 1.29
N GLU A 79 16.10 -5.66 2.08
CA GLU A 79 16.65 -4.57 2.89
C GLU A 79 17.04 -3.37 2.01
N GLN A 80 17.69 -3.63 0.88
CA GLN A 80 18.05 -2.57 -0.07
C GLN A 80 16.81 -1.95 -0.71
N ILE A 81 15.80 -2.76 -1.04
CA ILE A 81 14.54 -2.27 -1.58
C ILE A 81 13.83 -1.37 -0.56
N PHE A 82 13.69 -1.80 0.69
CA PHE A 82 13.04 -1.00 1.73
C PHE A 82 13.78 0.32 1.98
N THR A 83 15.11 0.28 2.00
CA THR A 83 15.93 1.51 2.07
C THR A 83 15.58 2.47 0.93
N ALA A 84 15.52 1.96 -0.31
CA ALA A 84 15.30 2.80 -1.49
C ALA A 84 13.90 3.40 -1.56
N ILE A 85 12.84 2.60 -1.31
CA ILE A 85 11.46 3.07 -1.43
C ILE A 85 11.02 4.00 -0.31
N THR A 86 11.79 4.08 0.78
CA THR A 86 11.54 4.98 1.91
C THR A 86 12.50 6.16 1.98
N ASP A 87 13.36 6.33 1.00
CA ASP A 87 14.34 7.42 0.92
C ASP A 87 13.67 8.74 0.53
N LYS A 88 13.14 9.42 1.54
CA LYS A 88 12.44 10.69 1.39
C LYS A 88 13.35 11.83 0.92
N GLU A 89 14.64 11.75 1.21
CA GLU A 89 15.62 12.76 0.79
C GLU A 89 15.70 12.79 -0.75
N HIS A 90 15.65 11.62 -1.39
CA HIS A 90 15.69 11.49 -2.84
C HIS A 90 14.30 11.32 -3.49
N GLY A 91 13.22 11.51 -2.73
CA GLY A 91 11.87 11.62 -3.27
C GLY A 91 11.02 10.34 -3.22
N ALA A 92 11.51 9.25 -2.61
CA ALA A 92 10.75 8.03 -2.42
C ALA A 92 9.97 8.06 -1.08
N TYR A 93 8.64 8.03 -1.17
CA TYR A 93 7.74 8.27 -0.05
C TYR A 93 6.76 7.11 0.20
N CYS A 94 7.20 5.85 0.01
CA CYS A 94 6.37 4.73 0.43
C CYS A 94 6.24 4.69 1.95
N ASP A 95 5.04 4.37 2.43
CA ASP A 95 4.72 4.15 3.83
C ASP A 95 4.02 2.80 4.08
N VAL A 96 3.75 2.03 3.03
CA VAL A 96 3.22 0.68 3.10
C VAL A 96 3.91 -0.24 2.11
N PHE A 97 4.07 -1.51 2.50
CA PHE A 97 4.55 -2.58 1.65
C PHE A 97 3.60 -3.78 1.69
N ARG A 98 3.09 -4.20 0.53
CA ARG A 98 2.31 -5.44 0.44
C ARG A 98 3.23 -6.61 0.16
N LEU A 99 3.39 -7.48 1.14
CA LEU A 99 4.24 -8.66 1.08
C LEU A 99 3.45 -9.87 0.57
N HIS A 100 3.84 -10.39 -0.56
CA HIS A 100 3.39 -11.70 -1.00
C HIS A 100 4.17 -12.80 -0.29
N MET A 101 3.48 -13.71 0.38
CA MET A 101 4.11 -14.97 0.75
C MET A 101 4.11 -15.87 -0.49
N ASP A 102 5.29 -16.28 -0.96
CA ASP A 102 5.41 -16.98 -2.25
C ASP A 102 5.39 -18.50 -2.10
N PRO A 103 4.63 -19.23 -2.94
CA PRO A 103 4.55 -20.70 -2.93
C PRO A 103 5.91 -21.40 -3.10
N ALA A 104 6.86 -20.80 -3.79
CA ALA A 104 8.18 -21.42 -4.01
C ALA A 104 8.93 -21.73 -2.70
N TRP A 105 8.72 -20.92 -1.65
CA TRP A 105 9.26 -21.21 -0.32
C TRP A 105 8.47 -22.26 0.44
N THR A 106 7.16 -22.32 0.26
CA THR A 106 6.26 -23.10 1.09
C THR A 106 5.88 -24.45 0.49
N ASN A 107 6.07 -24.64 -0.82
CA ASN A 107 5.81 -25.90 -1.49
C ASN A 107 6.88 -26.96 -1.18
N ASP A 108 6.47 -28.19 -1.07
CA ASP A 108 7.33 -29.36 -0.92
C ASP A 108 8.03 -29.68 -2.26
N PRO A 109 9.36 -29.54 -2.35
CA PRO A 109 10.10 -29.79 -3.59
C PRO A 109 10.12 -31.27 -4.00
N THR A 110 9.68 -32.19 -3.15
CA THR A 110 9.57 -33.63 -3.47
C THR A 110 8.24 -34.00 -4.12
N LYS A 111 7.27 -33.09 -4.06
CA LYS A 111 5.98 -33.28 -4.73
C LYS A 111 6.04 -32.85 -6.19
N PRO A 112 5.11 -33.31 -7.05
CA PRO A 112 4.98 -32.78 -8.40
C PRO A 112 4.90 -31.26 -8.40
N LYS A 113 5.49 -30.63 -9.43
CA LYS A 113 5.42 -29.19 -9.60
C LYS A 113 3.96 -28.75 -9.79
N PRO A 114 3.47 -27.79 -9.01
CA PRO A 114 2.12 -27.24 -9.19
C PRO A 114 1.88 -26.71 -10.60
N SER A 115 0.65 -26.78 -11.05
CA SER A 115 0.23 -26.29 -12.38
C SER A 115 0.26 -24.76 -12.49
N GLY A 116 0.17 -24.07 -11.36
CA GLY A 116 0.20 -22.62 -11.26
C GLY A 116 0.23 -22.14 -9.81
N GLU A 117 0.19 -20.85 -9.60
CA GLU A 117 0.17 -20.25 -8.25
C GLU A 117 -1.13 -20.55 -7.46
N ASN A 118 -2.19 -20.94 -8.16
CA ASN A 118 -3.48 -21.34 -7.59
C ASN A 118 -3.56 -22.83 -7.18
N ASP A 119 -2.51 -23.58 -7.42
CA ASP A 119 -2.44 -25.01 -7.12
C ASP A 119 -1.73 -25.24 -5.78
N ILE A 120 -2.51 -25.52 -4.74
CA ILE A 120 -2.01 -25.76 -3.37
C ILE A 120 -1.59 -27.22 -3.11
N SER A 121 -1.60 -28.10 -4.11
CA SER A 121 -1.32 -29.55 -3.95
C SER A 121 0.07 -29.84 -3.38
N ALA A 122 1.02 -28.99 -3.64
CA ALA A 122 2.39 -29.11 -3.14
C ALA A 122 2.62 -28.32 -1.83
N PHE A 123 1.66 -27.56 -1.33
CA PHE A 123 1.82 -26.82 -0.07
C PHE A 123 2.26 -27.74 1.07
N SER A 124 3.20 -27.25 1.88
CA SER A 124 3.73 -27.95 3.04
C SER A 124 3.67 -27.03 4.27
N GLU A 125 2.79 -27.37 5.19
CA GLU A 125 2.69 -26.68 6.48
C GLU A 125 4.04 -26.66 7.25
N TYR A 126 4.80 -27.76 7.15
CA TYR A 126 6.14 -27.84 7.76
C TYR A 126 7.07 -26.78 7.18
N ARG A 127 7.12 -26.65 5.84
CA ARG A 127 7.94 -25.61 5.20
C ARG A 127 7.40 -24.22 5.49
N TYR A 128 6.09 -24.04 5.48
CA TYR A 128 5.48 -22.77 5.83
C TYR A 128 5.92 -22.31 7.23
N LYS A 129 5.88 -23.16 8.25
CA LYS A 129 6.36 -22.86 9.61
C LYS A 129 7.83 -22.46 9.64
N ILE A 130 8.67 -23.12 8.86
CA ILE A 130 10.10 -22.78 8.74
C ILE A 130 10.28 -21.39 8.13
N PHE A 131 9.69 -21.15 6.98
CA PHE A 131 9.89 -19.89 6.26
C PHE A 131 9.08 -18.73 6.82
N LEU A 132 7.99 -18.99 7.54
CA LEU A 132 7.34 -17.98 8.35
C LEU A 132 8.35 -17.33 9.31
N SER A 133 9.10 -18.13 10.05
CA SER A 133 10.09 -17.63 11.04
C SER A 133 11.37 -17.12 10.40
N LYS A 134 11.90 -17.83 9.39
CA LYS A 134 13.23 -17.53 8.82
C LYS A 134 13.21 -16.44 7.75
N LEU A 135 12.09 -16.27 7.06
CA LEU A 135 11.96 -15.34 5.94
C LEU A 135 10.90 -14.27 6.19
N TYR A 136 9.61 -14.66 6.26
CA TYR A 136 8.51 -13.70 6.22
C TYR A 136 8.49 -12.78 7.44
N ILE A 137 8.67 -13.32 8.65
CA ILE A 137 8.77 -12.49 9.87
C ILE A 137 9.99 -11.55 9.78
N LYS A 138 11.10 -12.00 9.23
CA LYS A 138 12.29 -11.16 9.06
C LYS A 138 12.09 -10.06 8.02
N LEU A 139 11.36 -10.33 6.94
CA LEU A 139 10.98 -9.31 5.96
C LEU A 139 10.03 -8.27 6.61
N ILE A 140 9.06 -8.73 7.40
CA ILE A 140 8.15 -7.84 8.14
C ILE A 140 8.95 -6.94 9.11
N GLU A 141 9.80 -7.53 9.96
CA GLU A 141 10.65 -6.77 10.90
C GLU A 141 11.49 -5.71 10.18
N LYS A 142 12.08 -6.07 9.02
CA LYS A 142 12.86 -5.14 8.19
C LYS A 142 12.00 -4.01 7.61
N ALA A 143 10.85 -4.33 7.03
CA ALA A 143 9.94 -3.31 6.50
C ALA A 143 9.50 -2.32 7.60
N LEU A 144 9.11 -2.84 8.77
CA LEU A 144 8.74 -2.01 9.93
C LEU A 144 9.92 -1.12 10.40
N ALA A 145 11.15 -1.63 10.38
CA ALA A 145 12.34 -0.87 10.73
C ALA A 145 12.61 0.30 9.78
N HIS A 146 12.11 0.23 8.55
CA HIS A 146 12.14 1.32 7.57
C HIS A 146 10.90 2.23 7.62
N GLY A 147 9.98 2.03 8.59
CA GLY A 147 8.77 2.83 8.74
C GLY A 147 7.67 2.49 7.74
N LEU A 148 7.68 1.26 7.23
CA LEU A 148 6.63 0.74 6.34
C LEU A 148 5.60 -0.05 7.14
N TYR A 149 4.32 0.27 7.01
CA TYR A 149 3.25 -0.65 7.35
C TYR A 149 3.28 -1.86 6.42
N VAL A 150 2.83 -3.01 6.90
CA VAL A 150 2.90 -4.24 6.09
C VAL A 150 1.52 -4.85 5.92
N VAL A 151 1.13 -5.08 4.67
CA VAL A 151 -0.03 -5.90 4.30
C VAL A 151 0.49 -7.25 3.83
N VAL A 152 0.06 -8.34 4.45
CA VAL A 152 0.53 -9.68 4.10
C VAL A 152 -0.59 -10.47 3.46
N ARG A 153 -0.32 -11.06 2.28
CA ARG A 153 -1.23 -12.00 1.63
C ARG A 153 -0.72 -13.45 1.68
N PRO A 154 -1.61 -14.46 1.58
CA PRO A 154 -1.21 -15.86 1.67
C PRO A 154 -0.36 -16.29 0.47
N PRO A 155 0.34 -17.42 0.54
CA PRO A 155 1.07 -17.95 -0.61
C PRO A 155 0.13 -18.33 -1.77
N GLY A 156 0.45 -17.81 -2.96
CA GLY A 156 -0.31 -18.10 -4.19
C GLY A 156 -1.55 -17.23 -4.40
N VAL A 157 -2.27 -17.53 -5.45
CA VAL A 157 -3.52 -16.87 -5.82
C VAL A 157 -4.68 -17.84 -5.63
N CYS A 158 -5.91 -17.33 -5.56
CA CYS A 158 -7.10 -18.19 -5.46
C CYS A 158 -7.31 -19.04 -6.70
N PRO A 159 -7.78 -20.30 -6.55
CA PRO A 159 -8.47 -20.98 -7.64
C PRO A 159 -9.61 -20.12 -8.19
N GLN A 160 -9.86 -20.21 -9.51
CA GLN A 160 -10.93 -19.41 -10.14
C GLN A 160 -12.32 -19.76 -9.58
N GLU A 161 -12.55 -21.02 -9.28
CA GLU A 161 -13.79 -21.52 -8.71
C GLU A 161 -13.57 -21.91 -7.25
N LEU A 162 -14.14 -21.15 -6.35
CA LEU A 162 -14.15 -21.41 -4.91
C LEU A 162 -15.53 -21.92 -4.48
N LYS A 163 -15.51 -22.79 -3.49
CA LYS A 163 -16.74 -23.35 -2.94
C LYS A 163 -16.64 -23.42 -1.42
N VAL A 164 -17.66 -22.94 -0.72
CA VAL A 164 -17.72 -22.99 0.75
C VAL A 164 -17.43 -24.41 1.24
N GLY A 165 -16.44 -24.55 2.12
CA GLY A 165 -15.98 -25.84 2.64
C GLY A 165 -14.98 -26.57 1.75
N ASP A 166 -14.42 -25.93 0.72
CA ASP A 166 -13.40 -26.55 -0.13
C ASP A 166 -12.00 -26.58 0.54
N ALA A 167 -11.09 -27.32 -0.07
CA ALA A 167 -9.73 -27.45 0.42
C ALA A 167 -8.95 -26.14 0.46
N TYR A 168 -9.31 -25.17 -0.39
CA TYR A 168 -8.66 -23.86 -0.38
C TYR A 168 -9.12 -22.99 0.80
N GLN A 169 -10.39 -23.07 1.20
CA GLN A 169 -10.88 -22.42 2.42
C GLN A 169 -10.18 -22.99 3.67
N GLU A 170 -10.02 -24.33 3.75
CA GLU A 170 -9.27 -25.00 4.84
C GLU A 170 -7.79 -24.56 4.83
N TYR A 171 -7.18 -24.48 3.66
CA TYR A 171 -5.81 -23.99 3.49
C TYR A 171 -5.66 -22.56 4.02
N LEU A 172 -6.56 -21.64 3.67
CA LEU A 172 -6.52 -20.26 4.18
C LEU A 172 -6.65 -20.20 5.70
N GLN A 173 -7.58 -20.97 6.28
CA GLN A 173 -7.74 -21.04 7.73
C GLN A 173 -6.47 -21.52 8.42
N ASN A 174 -5.81 -22.55 7.87
CA ASN A 174 -4.58 -23.09 8.42
C ASN A 174 -3.41 -22.10 8.32
N VAL A 175 -3.19 -21.50 7.15
CA VAL A 175 -2.15 -20.50 6.91
C VAL A 175 -2.33 -19.32 7.87
N TRP A 176 -3.52 -18.78 7.98
CA TRP A 176 -3.78 -17.61 8.82
C TRP A 176 -3.77 -17.91 10.31
N LYS A 177 -4.22 -19.09 10.73
CA LYS A 177 -4.06 -19.52 12.11
C LYS A 177 -2.60 -19.51 12.54
N LEU A 178 -1.71 -20.07 11.73
CA LEU A 178 -0.28 -20.10 12.01
C LEU A 178 0.37 -18.73 12.01
N PHE A 179 0.00 -17.89 11.04
CA PHE A 179 0.48 -16.51 10.96
C PHE A 179 0.02 -15.68 12.16
N ALA A 180 -1.27 -15.66 12.41
CA ALA A 180 -1.92 -14.89 13.47
C ALA A 180 -1.46 -15.29 14.89
N SER A 181 -1.07 -16.56 15.10
CA SER A 181 -0.53 -17.05 16.38
C SER A 181 0.93 -16.66 16.61
N ASN A 182 1.62 -16.08 15.63
CA ASN A 182 3.02 -15.72 15.77
C ASN A 182 3.18 -14.51 16.71
N ALA A 183 4.05 -14.62 17.72
CA ALA A 183 4.24 -13.58 18.74
C ALA A 183 4.71 -12.23 18.15
N THR A 184 5.55 -12.24 17.12
CA THR A 184 5.98 -11.01 16.44
C THR A 184 4.84 -10.37 15.69
N VAL A 185 4.00 -11.15 14.99
CA VAL A 185 2.81 -10.65 14.30
C VAL A 185 1.82 -10.02 15.30
N GLN A 186 1.60 -10.67 16.44
CA GLN A 186 0.75 -10.11 17.50
C GLN A 186 1.33 -8.84 18.13
N LYS A 187 2.65 -8.81 18.35
CA LYS A 187 3.34 -7.61 18.86
C LYS A 187 3.12 -6.39 17.96
N TYR A 188 3.16 -6.59 16.66
CA TYR A 188 3.03 -5.53 15.65
C TYR A 188 1.67 -5.49 14.97
N ALA A 189 0.61 -5.97 15.64
CA ALA A 189 -0.73 -6.03 15.07
C ALA A 189 -1.31 -4.66 14.65
N GLY A 190 -0.81 -3.56 15.20
CA GLY A 190 -1.17 -2.20 14.76
C GLY A 190 -0.45 -1.75 13.48
N GLN A 191 0.64 -2.40 13.09
CA GLN A 191 1.47 -2.04 11.93
C GLN A 191 1.46 -3.10 10.83
N VAL A 192 1.05 -4.33 11.17
CA VAL A 192 0.91 -5.46 10.25
C VAL A 192 -0.56 -5.76 10.06
N SER A 193 -0.97 -5.97 8.84
CA SER A 193 -2.35 -6.33 8.49
C SER A 193 -2.38 -7.56 7.59
N ILE A 194 -3.51 -8.26 7.58
CA ILE A 194 -3.72 -9.51 6.85
C ILE A 194 -4.69 -9.27 5.71
N GLU A 195 -4.30 -9.59 4.48
CA GLU A 195 -5.17 -9.70 3.31
C GLU A 195 -5.55 -11.16 3.12
N LEU A 196 -6.83 -11.49 3.29
CA LEU A 196 -7.29 -12.88 3.45
C LEU A 196 -6.95 -13.81 2.30
N ALA A 197 -7.01 -13.31 1.08
CA ALA A 197 -6.76 -14.10 -0.13
C ALA A 197 -6.44 -13.18 -1.31
N ASN A 198 -5.83 -13.72 -2.36
CA ASN A 198 -5.53 -12.98 -3.59
C ASN A 198 -6.44 -13.44 -4.73
N GLU A 199 -7.21 -12.50 -5.26
CA GLU A 199 -8.00 -12.63 -6.50
C GLU A 199 -9.03 -13.77 -6.52
N PRO A 200 -9.97 -13.86 -5.57
CA PRO A 200 -11.14 -14.68 -5.74
C PRO A 200 -11.92 -14.28 -7.01
N VAL A 201 -12.30 -15.25 -7.83
CA VAL A 201 -13.06 -14.97 -9.07
C VAL A 201 -14.53 -15.31 -8.86
N HIS A 202 -14.85 -16.57 -8.64
CA HIS A 202 -16.21 -17.03 -8.36
C HIS A 202 -16.25 -17.76 -7.02
N VAL A 203 -17.31 -17.52 -6.24
CA VAL A 203 -17.55 -18.22 -4.97
C VAL A 203 -18.97 -18.76 -4.96
N SER A 204 -19.11 -20.06 -4.71
CA SER A 204 -20.39 -20.76 -4.60
C SER A 204 -20.63 -21.31 -3.21
N LEU A 205 -21.91 -21.60 -2.87
CA LEU A 205 -22.27 -22.30 -1.65
C LEU A 205 -21.72 -23.74 -1.64
N ALA A 206 -21.76 -24.39 -0.48
CA ALA A 206 -21.29 -25.77 -0.30
C ALA A 206 -21.93 -26.80 -1.25
N ASN A 207 -23.16 -26.56 -1.71
CA ASN A 207 -23.82 -27.36 -2.71
C ASN A 207 -23.50 -27.00 -4.17
N GLY A 208 -22.64 -25.98 -4.38
CA GLY A 208 -22.23 -25.50 -5.70
C GLY A 208 -23.19 -24.46 -6.30
N SER A 209 -24.25 -24.05 -5.61
CA SER A 209 -25.16 -23.03 -6.15
C SER A 209 -24.58 -21.62 -5.98
N ALA A 210 -24.87 -20.75 -6.96
CA ALA A 210 -24.54 -19.33 -6.86
C ALA A 210 -25.40 -18.63 -5.80
N SER A 211 -24.80 -17.76 -5.00
CA SER A 211 -25.52 -16.98 -3.99
C SER A 211 -24.68 -15.78 -3.57
N ASP A 212 -25.33 -14.63 -3.36
CA ASP A 212 -24.68 -13.45 -2.76
C ASP A 212 -24.11 -13.75 -1.34
N LYS A 213 -24.67 -14.76 -0.65
CA LYS A 213 -24.20 -15.18 0.68
C LYS A 213 -22.90 -16.00 0.63
N ALA A 214 -22.57 -16.59 -0.51
CA ALA A 214 -21.43 -17.51 -0.62
C ALA A 214 -20.11 -16.82 -0.24
N LEU A 215 -19.93 -15.58 -0.64
CA LEU A 215 -18.71 -14.81 -0.33
C LEU A 215 -18.55 -14.56 1.19
N HIS A 216 -19.63 -14.24 1.88
CA HIS A 216 -19.65 -14.18 3.34
C HIS A 216 -19.29 -15.53 3.97
N ASP A 217 -20.00 -16.59 3.58
CA ASP A 217 -19.81 -17.93 4.16
C ASP A 217 -18.42 -18.50 3.89
N TYR A 218 -17.75 -18.00 2.85
CA TYR A 218 -16.37 -18.38 2.54
C TYR A 218 -15.35 -17.65 3.45
N PHE A 219 -15.48 -16.34 3.65
CA PHE A 219 -14.46 -15.56 4.35
C PHE A 219 -14.74 -15.34 5.84
N GLN A 220 -15.98 -15.46 6.30
CA GLN A 220 -16.28 -15.32 7.75
C GLN A 220 -15.49 -16.32 8.61
N PRO A 221 -15.45 -17.65 8.29
CA PRO A 221 -14.67 -18.59 9.10
C PRO A 221 -13.16 -18.30 9.09
N VAL A 222 -12.64 -17.69 8.02
CA VAL A 222 -11.22 -17.29 7.94
C VAL A 222 -10.93 -16.12 8.89
N VAL A 223 -11.82 -15.12 8.95
CA VAL A 223 -11.72 -14.02 9.92
C VAL A 223 -11.81 -14.54 11.35
N ASP A 224 -12.75 -15.43 11.63
CA ASP A 224 -12.95 -16.00 12.97
C ASP A 224 -11.69 -16.73 13.46
N VAL A 225 -11.07 -17.55 12.62
CA VAL A 225 -9.81 -18.26 12.94
C VAL A 225 -8.66 -17.28 13.25
N ILE A 226 -8.56 -16.19 12.50
CA ILE A 226 -7.55 -15.14 12.75
C ILE A 226 -7.76 -14.51 14.13
N ARG A 227 -8.99 -14.20 14.47
CA ARG A 227 -9.35 -13.56 15.75
C ARG A 227 -9.21 -14.54 16.94
N ASP A 228 -9.54 -15.81 16.74
CA ASP A 228 -9.37 -16.85 17.74
C ASP A 228 -7.89 -17.18 17.99
N ALA A 229 -7.05 -17.01 16.98
CA ALA A 229 -5.60 -17.09 17.13
C ALA A 229 -4.97 -15.89 17.87
N GLY A 230 -5.74 -14.85 18.20
CA GLY A 230 -5.32 -13.71 19.02
C GLY A 230 -4.83 -12.48 18.24
N PHE A 231 -4.91 -12.46 16.92
CA PHE A 231 -4.52 -11.29 16.13
C PHE A 231 -5.56 -10.17 16.23
N THR A 232 -5.11 -8.97 16.61
CA THR A 232 -5.98 -7.80 16.81
C THR A 232 -5.88 -6.76 15.69
N GLY A 233 -4.94 -6.91 14.77
CA GLY A 233 -4.71 -5.96 13.68
C GLY A 233 -5.80 -5.98 12.61
N ILE A 234 -5.63 -5.14 11.61
CA ILE A 234 -6.57 -4.98 10.51
C ILE A 234 -6.59 -6.23 9.64
N VAL A 235 -7.79 -6.68 9.27
CA VAL A 235 -8.00 -7.74 8.29
C VAL A 235 -8.68 -7.14 7.05
N TRP A 236 -8.08 -7.35 5.88
CA TRP A 236 -8.56 -6.90 4.60
C TRP A 236 -9.29 -8.03 3.89
N VAL A 237 -10.58 -7.84 3.64
CA VAL A 237 -11.47 -8.84 3.06
C VAL A 237 -11.51 -8.64 1.54
N PRO A 238 -11.26 -9.69 0.72
CA PRO A 238 -11.32 -9.60 -0.73
C PRO A 238 -12.75 -9.73 -1.26
N GLY A 239 -13.01 -9.16 -2.44
CA GLY A 239 -14.22 -9.38 -3.22
C GLY A 239 -14.06 -10.48 -4.28
N THR A 240 -15.11 -10.74 -5.07
CA THR A 240 -15.06 -11.59 -6.26
C THR A 240 -14.57 -10.83 -7.49
N GLY A 241 -14.54 -11.50 -8.66
CA GLY A 241 -14.15 -10.90 -9.93
C GLY A 241 -12.73 -10.32 -9.89
N TRP A 242 -11.76 -11.12 -9.43
CA TRP A 242 -10.37 -10.71 -9.21
C TRP A 242 -10.26 -9.49 -8.25
N GLN A 243 -10.99 -9.52 -7.14
CA GLN A 243 -11.03 -8.44 -6.14
C GLN A 243 -11.58 -7.11 -6.69
N SER A 244 -12.56 -7.15 -7.59
CA SER A 244 -13.19 -5.95 -8.14
C SER A 244 -14.67 -5.78 -7.75
N GLN A 245 -15.33 -6.80 -7.16
CA GLN A 245 -16.77 -6.83 -6.93
C GLN A 245 -17.11 -7.13 -5.47
N TYR A 246 -17.83 -6.20 -4.82
CA TYR A 246 -18.11 -6.21 -3.38
C TYR A 246 -19.60 -6.05 -3.06
N GLN A 247 -20.47 -6.11 -4.05
CA GLN A 247 -21.92 -5.86 -3.87
C GLN A 247 -22.58 -6.88 -2.92
N SER A 248 -22.06 -8.12 -2.90
CA SER A 248 -22.53 -9.18 -1.99
C SER A 248 -22.42 -8.78 -0.53
N TYR A 249 -21.37 -8.07 -0.15
CA TYR A 249 -21.17 -7.62 1.24
C TYR A 249 -22.13 -6.52 1.69
N ALA A 250 -22.79 -5.83 0.77
CA ALA A 250 -23.86 -4.91 1.12
C ALA A 250 -25.09 -5.62 1.70
N LYS A 251 -25.28 -6.90 1.35
CA LYS A 251 -26.39 -7.76 1.84
C LYS A 251 -25.93 -8.70 2.96
N TYR A 252 -24.74 -9.26 2.81
CA TYR A 252 -24.16 -10.25 3.72
C TYR A 252 -22.74 -9.82 4.13
N PRO A 253 -22.61 -8.80 4.99
CA PRO A 253 -21.30 -8.31 5.41
C PRO A 253 -20.57 -9.37 6.25
N VAL A 254 -19.26 -9.48 6.06
CA VAL A 254 -18.40 -10.17 7.03
C VAL A 254 -18.36 -9.34 8.31
N THR A 255 -18.45 -10.00 9.43
CA THR A 255 -18.43 -9.38 10.76
C THR A 255 -17.12 -9.65 11.49
N ASP A 256 -16.74 -8.76 12.39
CA ASP A 256 -15.55 -8.89 13.22
C ASP A 256 -15.84 -8.43 14.65
N LYS A 257 -15.51 -9.28 15.62
CA LYS A 257 -15.69 -8.95 17.05
C LYS A 257 -14.88 -7.74 17.51
N LEU A 258 -13.87 -7.33 16.77
CA LEU A 258 -13.04 -6.17 17.06
C LEU A 258 -13.41 -4.93 16.20
N ASN A 259 -14.33 -5.06 15.25
CA ASN A 259 -14.68 -4.02 14.28
C ASN A 259 -13.44 -3.46 13.54
N ASN A 260 -12.47 -4.31 13.23
CA ASN A 260 -11.18 -3.92 12.64
C ASN A 260 -10.99 -4.53 11.25
N LEU A 261 -12.03 -4.41 10.38
CA LEU A 261 -12.05 -4.88 8.99
C LEU A 261 -12.00 -3.72 8.00
N GLY A 262 -11.22 -3.93 6.93
CA GLY A 262 -11.26 -3.16 5.70
C GLY A 262 -11.41 -4.09 4.50
N TYR A 263 -11.36 -3.53 3.29
CA TYR A 263 -11.48 -4.31 2.06
C TYR A 263 -10.28 -4.09 1.16
N ALA A 264 -9.70 -5.19 0.66
CA ALA A 264 -8.63 -5.18 -0.33
C ALA A 264 -9.21 -5.27 -1.73
N VAL A 265 -8.85 -4.32 -2.59
CA VAL A 265 -9.41 -4.14 -3.94
C VAL A 265 -8.29 -4.17 -4.97
N HIS A 266 -8.55 -4.70 -6.16
CA HIS A 266 -7.67 -4.56 -7.31
C HIS A 266 -8.28 -3.59 -8.34
N CYS A 267 -7.42 -2.87 -9.04
CA CYS A 267 -7.84 -1.86 -10.00
C CYS A 267 -6.95 -1.92 -11.26
N TYR A 268 -7.52 -2.41 -12.33
CA TYR A 268 -6.82 -2.58 -13.61
C TYR A 268 -7.50 -1.81 -14.74
N PRO A 269 -6.77 -1.40 -15.79
CA PRO A 269 -7.37 -0.80 -16.97
C PRO A 269 -8.46 -1.67 -17.58
N GLY A 270 -9.55 -1.05 -18.00
CA GLY A 270 -10.75 -1.74 -18.46
C GLY A 270 -11.76 -2.07 -17.34
N TRP A 271 -11.37 -1.93 -16.06
CA TRP A 271 -12.27 -2.14 -14.93
C TRP A 271 -12.92 -0.81 -14.49
N TYR A 272 -14.02 -0.90 -13.78
CA TYR A 272 -14.75 0.27 -13.29
C TYR A 272 -15.09 1.28 -14.39
N SER A 273 -15.45 0.79 -15.59
CA SER A 273 -15.72 1.64 -16.78
C SER A 273 -14.54 2.51 -17.21
N SER A 274 -13.32 2.15 -16.88
CA SER A 274 -12.13 2.78 -17.43
C SER A 274 -11.83 2.27 -18.86
N GLY A 275 -11.02 3.02 -19.60
CA GLY A 275 -10.45 2.55 -20.86
C GLY A 275 -9.45 1.43 -20.68
N SER A 276 -9.20 0.68 -21.75
CA SER A 276 -8.18 -0.37 -21.81
C SER A 276 -6.77 0.21 -22.00
N ASN A 277 -5.75 -0.65 -21.85
CA ASN A 277 -4.36 -0.30 -22.18
C ASN A 277 -4.17 0.22 -23.61
N ASP A 278 -4.94 -0.33 -24.56
CA ASP A 278 -4.85 0.05 -25.98
C ASP A 278 -5.69 1.27 -26.32
N ASN A 279 -6.67 1.59 -25.48
CA ASN A 279 -7.58 2.71 -25.71
C ASN A 279 -7.99 3.33 -24.36
N ASP A 280 -7.13 4.19 -23.85
CA ASP A 280 -7.39 4.90 -22.59
C ASP A 280 -8.30 6.12 -22.81
N ASN A 281 -9.58 5.84 -23.02
CA ASN A 281 -10.64 6.84 -23.11
C ASN A 281 -11.42 7.00 -21.79
N THR A 282 -10.76 6.84 -20.68
CA THR A 282 -11.36 6.88 -19.34
C THR A 282 -12.01 8.24 -19.06
N ASP A 283 -13.30 8.21 -18.70
CA ASP A 283 -14.00 9.30 -18.07
C ASP A 283 -13.93 9.12 -16.56
N LYS A 284 -13.24 10.01 -15.85
CA LYS A 284 -13.01 9.91 -14.41
C LYS A 284 -14.29 9.87 -13.56
N VAL A 285 -15.36 10.55 -14.01
CA VAL A 285 -16.64 10.56 -13.28
C VAL A 285 -17.39 9.24 -13.47
N LYS A 286 -17.37 8.68 -14.69
CA LYS A 286 -17.92 7.34 -14.95
C LYS A 286 -17.16 6.28 -14.17
N MET A 287 -15.82 6.33 -14.18
CA MET A 287 -14.98 5.42 -13.42
C MET A 287 -15.28 5.50 -11.90
N TYR A 288 -15.37 6.69 -11.34
CA TYR A 288 -15.75 6.91 -9.94
C TYR A 288 -17.11 6.31 -9.58
N ASN A 289 -18.13 6.57 -10.42
CA ASN A 289 -19.47 6.04 -10.19
C ASN A 289 -19.51 4.50 -10.30
N ALA A 290 -18.79 3.93 -11.26
CA ALA A 290 -18.65 2.50 -11.41
C ALA A 290 -17.91 1.86 -10.21
N PHE A 291 -16.85 2.49 -9.73
CA PHE A 291 -16.16 2.06 -8.51
C PHE A 291 -17.10 2.05 -7.29
N LEU A 292 -17.84 3.13 -7.05
CA LEU A 292 -18.81 3.19 -5.94
C LEU A 292 -19.91 2.14 -6.04
N ASN A 293 -20.28 1.74 -7.24
CA ASN A 293 -21.30 0.72 -7.49
C ASN A 293 -20.76 -0.70 -7.28
N GLN A 294 -19.53 -0.97 -7.71
CA GLN A 294 -18.89 -2.28 -7.58
C GLN A 294 -18.25 -2.49 -6.21
N VAL A 295 -17.82 -1.41 -5.55
CA VAL A 295 -17.16 -1.41 -4.23
C VAL A 295 -17.97 -0.57 -3.22
N PRO A 296 -19.26 -0.89 -2.98
CA PRO A 296 -20.12 -0.07 -2.12
C PRO A 296 -19.62 0.00 -0.67
N VAL A 297 -18.82 -0.96 -0.24
CA VAL A 297 -18.18 -1.05 1.08
C VAL A 297 -17.25 0.12 1.41
N VAL A 298 -16.75 0.84 0.40
CA VAL A 298 -15.91 2.04 0.60
C VAL A 298 -16.65 3.18 1.32
N LYS A 299 -17.98 3.13 1.36
CA LYS A 299 -18.81 4.11 2.07
C LYS A 299 -18.85 3.88 3.58
N THR A 300 -18.51 2.67 4.03
CA THR A 300 -18.62 2.23 5.43
C THR A 300 -17.32 1.79 6.06
N ASN A 301 -16.37 1.32 5.25
CA ASN A 301 -15.09 0.76 5.69
C ASN A 301 -13.92 1.36 4.89
N PRO A 302 -12.70 1.36 5.44
CA PRO A 302 -11.51 1.72 4.67
C PRO A 302 -11.26 0.70 3.57
N VAL A 303 -10.70 1.17 2.47
CA VAL A 303 -10.30 0.35 1.32
C VAL A 303 -8.81 0.52 1.09
N ILE A 304 -8.14 -0.59 0.79
CA ILE A 304 -6.81 -0.57 0.21
C ILE A 304 -6.85 -1.19 -1.19
N VAL A 305 -6.39 -0.45 -2.20
CA VAL A 305 -6.17 -1.01 -3.53
C VAL A 305 -4.82 -1.71 -3.51
N THR A 306 -4.84 -3.02 -3.28
CA THR A 306 -3.63 -3.82 -3.07
C THR A 306 -2.90 -4.16 -4.35
N GLU A 307 -3.59 -4.05 -5.50
CA GLU A 307 -2.96 -4.06 -6.81
C GLU A 307 -3.59 -3.00 -7.70
N ILE A 308 -2.76 -2.12 -8.22
CA ILE A 308 -3.15 -1.24 -9.31
C ILE A 308 -2.16 -1.42 -10.45
N ASP A 309 -2.68 -1.67 -11.66
CA ASP A 309 -1.83 -1.79 -12.83
C ASP A 309 -1.19 -0.44 -13.13
N TRP A 310 0.07 -0.58 -13.27
CA TRP A 310 0.94 0.46 -13.69
C TRP A 310 1.79 -0.14 -14.80
N SER A 311 1.41 0.05 -16.01
CA SER A 311 2.04 -0.63 -17.13
C SER A 311 3.13 0.22 -17.81
N PRO A 312 4.27 0.40 -17.21
CA PRO A 312 5.30 1.25 -17.78
C PRO A 312 6.33 0.46 -18.58
N GLY A 313 6.45 -0.84 -18.34
CA GLY A 313 7.49 -1.65 -18.96
C GLY A 313 7.18 -2.07 -20.41
N LYS A 314 5.93 -2.37 -20.69
CA LYS A 314 5.41 -2.55 -22.05
C LYS A 314 4.10 -1.82 -22.09
N PRO A 315 4.07 -0.60 -22.58
CA PRO A 315 2.82 0.08 -22.84
C PRO A 315 2.03 -0.75 -23.85
N GLY A 316 0.72 -0.73 -23.69
CA GLY A 316 -0.18 -1.62 -24.37
C GLY A 316 -0.04 -1.67 -25.89
N THR A 317 0.36 -0.59 -26.54
CA THR A 317 0.55 -0.56 -27.99
C THR A 317 2.00 -0.29 -28.38
N GLY A 318 2.52 -1.17 -29.19
CA GLY A 318 3.81 -1.08 -29.83
C GLY A 318 3.89 -2.06 -30.96
N HIS A 319 4.96 -2.02 -31.67
CA HIS A 319 5.27 -2.95 -32.75
C HIS A 319 6.76 -3.28 -32.74
N TYR A 320 7.15 -4.41 -33.30
CA TYR A 320 8.54 -4.69 -33.54
C TYR A 320 8.98 -3.96 -34.83
N ASP A 321 10.11 -3.24 -34.75
CA ASP A 321 10.73 -2.63 -35.91
C ASP A 321 11.45 -3.67 -36.79
N GLU A 322 12.04 -3.22 -37.88
CA GLU A 322 12.78 -4.04 -38.83
C GLU A 322 14.02 -4.73 -38.22
N HIS A 323 14.46 -4.27 -37.03
CA HIS A 323 15.58 -4.83 -36.27
C HIS A 323 15.10 -5.68 -35.10
N ASN A 324 13.80 -6.03 -35.03
CA ASN A 324 13.17 -6.77 -33.98
C ASN A 324 13.24 -6.10 -32.58
N ASN A 325 13.34 -4.78 -32.53
CA ASN A 325 13.23 -4.01 -31.32
C ASN A 325 11.77 -3.61 -31.10
N TRP A 326 11.30 -3.68 -29.84
CA TRP A 326 9.97 -3.21 -29.52
C TRP A 326 9.89 -1.68 -29.54
N VAL A 327 9.18 -1.14 -30.50
CA VAL A 327 8.90 0.31 -30.63
C VAL A 327 7.54 0.60 -30.00
N VAL A 328 7.56 1.44 -28.99
CA VAL A 328 6.38 1.81 -28.24
C VAL A 328 5.63 2.93 -28.93
N SER A 329 4.36 2.72 -29.19
CA SER A 329 3.47 3.74 -29.76
C SER A 329 2.57 4.43 -28.73
N ASN A 330 2.34 3.79 -27.56
CA ASN A 330 1.61 4.39 -26.43
C ASN A 330 2.22 3.94 -25.10
N TYR A 331 2.52 4.87 -24.20
CA TYR A 331 3.11 4.59 -22.89
C TYR A 331 2.03 4.44 -21.82
N GLY A 332 1.33 3.35 -21.89
CA GLY A 332 0.59 2.82 -20.77
C GLY A 332 -0.49 3.70 -20.18
N THR A 333 -1.10 3.14 -19.22
CA THR A 333 -2.35 3.58 -18.63
C THR A 333 -2.19 4.53 -17.46
N TRP A 334 -0.98 4.60 -16.91
CA TRP A 334 -0.69 5.46 -15.78
C TRP A 334 0.42 6.46 -16.16
N GLY A 335 0.06 7.54 -16.79
CA GLY A 335 0.95 8.68 -17.00
C GLY A 335 0.70 9.79 -15.97
N THR A 336 0.91 11.01 -16.38
CA THR A 336 0.35 12.17 -15.69
C THR A 336 -1.15 12.22 -15.91
N ALA A 337 -1.84 13.07 -15.18
CA ALA A 337 -3.26 13.35 -15.44
C ALA A 337 -3.54 13.83 -16.88
N LYS A 338 -2.52 14.29 -17.61
CA LYS A 338 -2.64 14.68 -19.03
C LYS A 338 -2.46 13.50 -19.99
N THR A 339 -1.75 12.46 -19.58
CA THR A 339 -1.32 11.37 -20.47
C THR A 339 -1.99 10.04 -20.19
N SER A 340 -2.71 9.92 -19.06
CA SER A 340 -3.44 8.71 -18.69
C SER A 340 -4.79 9.06 -18.10
N GLY A 341 -5.85 8.76 -18.84
CA GLY A 341 -7.22 8.87 -18.34
C GLY A 341 -7.49 7.91 -17.18
N PHE A 342 -6.94 6.69 -17.21
CA PHE A 342 -7.03 5.73 -16.12
C PHE A 342 -6.36 6.28 -14.84
N GLY A 343 -5.15 6.78 -14.96
CA GLY A 343 -4.43 7.39 -13.82
C GLY A 343 -5.17 8.59 -13.24
N GLU A 344 -5.69 9.49 -14.09
CA GLU A 344 -6.54 10.59 -13.66
C GLU A 344 -7.83 10.11 -12.98
N GLY A 345 -8.46 9.07 -13.53
CA GLY A 345 -9.67 8.46 -12.98
C GLY A 345 -9.44 7.86 -11.60
N PHE A 346 -8.36 7.10 -11.43
CA PHE A 346 -8.02 6.53 -10.13
C PHE A 346 -7.64 7.61 -9.11
N LYS A 347 -6.83 8.59 -9.50
CA LYS A 347 -6.51 9.73 -8.63
C LYS A 347 -7.77 10.49 -8.21
N TYR A 348 -8.73 10.66 -9.12
CA TYR A 348 -10.02 11.27 -8.80
C TYR A 348 -10.81 10.46 -7.75
N ILE A 349 -10.89 9.13 -7.91
CA ILE A 349 -11.50 8.23 -6.91
C ILE A 349 -10.85 8.42 -5.54
N HIS A 350 -9.54 8.34 -5.49
CA HIS A 350 -8.75 8.48 -4.27
C HIS A 350 -8.99 9.83 -3.58
N ASP A 351 -8.90 10.93 -4.33
CA ASP A 351 -9.05 12.29 -3.80
C ASP A 351 -10.49 12.57 -3.31
N GLN A 352 -11.52 12.03 -4.02
CA GLN A 352 -12.91 12.23 -3.63
C GLN A 352 -13.30 11.43 -2.38
N LEU A 353 -12.76 10.24 -2.21
CA LEU A 353 -13.12 9.36 -1.10
C LEU A 353 -12.29 9.63 0.17
N GLY A 354 -10.99 9.91 0.02
CA GLY A 354 -10.08 10.24 1.11
C GLY A 354 -9.80 9.10 2.10
N ASN A 355 -10.25 7.88 1.80
CA ASN A 355 -10.11 6.68 2.64
C ASN A 355 -9.63 5.46 1.83
N VAL A 356 -9.04 5.68 0.67
CA VAL A 356 -8.53 4.64 -0.22
C VAL A 356 -7.00 4.66 -0.17
N SER A 357 -6.41 3.66 0.46
CA SER A 357 -4.97 3.40 0.40
C SER A 357 -4.60 2.63 -0.85
N MET A 358 -3.31 2.54 -1.20
CA MET A 358 -2.89 1.81 -2.39
C MET A 358 -1.48 1.23 -2.32
N THR A 359 -1.26 0.12 -3.05
CA THR A 359 0.05 -0.39 -3.40
C THR A 359 0.14 -0.64 -4.90
N LEU A 360 1.20 -0.13 -5.53
CA LEU A 360 1.49 -0.43 -6.94
C LEU A 360 1.86 -1.88 -7.12
N GLN A 361 1.54 -2.44 -8.28
CA GLN A 361 1.75 -3.83 -8.67
C GLN A 361 3.23 -4.20 -8.87
N GLY A 362 4.11 -3.79 -8.03
CA GLY A 362 5.52 -4.17 -8.06
C GLY A 362 6.46 -3.01 -7.78
N THR A 363 7.52 -3.32 -7.08
CA THR A 363 8.56 -2.34 -6.75
C THR A 363 9.21 -1.75 -8.00
N GLY A 364 9.46 -2.59 -9.02
CA GLY A 364 10.06 -2.15 -10.28
C GLY A 364 9.18 -1.26 -11.15
N THR A 365 7.91 -1.08 -10.79
CA THR A 365 7.02 -0.11 -11.44
C THR A 365 7.10 1.29 -10.80
N TYR A 366 7.65 1.37 -9.60
CA TYR A 366 7.87 2.61 -8.85
C TYR A 366 9.33 3.07 -8.95
N LEU A 367 10.26 2.19 -8.59
CA LEU A 367 11.68 2.46 -8.42
C LEU A 367 12.50 1.85 -9.59
N ASP A 368 13.48 2.56 -10.08
CA ASP A 368 14.54 2.01 -10.92
C ASP A 368 15.50 1.14 -10.06
N ILE A 369 15.13 -0.14 -9.92
CA ILE A 369 15.84 -1.09 -9.06
C ILE A 369 17.29 -1.27 -9.55
N ASP A 370 17.51 -1.31 -10.84
CA ASP A 370 18.85 -1.60 -11.39
C ASP A 370 19.81 -0.42 -11.16
N ALA A 371 19.34 0.81 -11.29
CA ALA A 371 20.09 1.99 -10.90
C ALA A 371 20.44 1.97 -9.42
N TYR A 372 19.45 1.66 -8.56
CA TYR A 372 19.70 1.60 -7.12
C TYR A 372 20.68 0.50 -6.72
N LEU A 373 20.58 -0.69 -7.29
CA LEU A 373 21.51 -1.79 -6.99
C LEU A 373 22.91 -1.50 -7.48
N LYS A 374 23.05 -0.77 -8.59
CA LYS A 374 24.34 -0.43 -9.19
C LYS A 374 25.11 0.61 -8.37
N ASP A 375 24.51 1.73 -8.04
CA ASP A 375 25.20 2.88 -7.46
C ASP A 375 24.39 3.65 -6.37
N LYS A 376 23.30 3.05 -5.89
CA LYS A 376 22.38 3.61 -4.88
C LYS A 376 21.59 4.84 -5.35
N THR A 377 21.47 5.04 -6.66
CA THR A 377 20.62 6.08 -7.19
C THR A 377 19.15 5.76 -6.94
N VAL A 378 18.47 6.59 -6.14
CA VAL A 378 17.01 6.54 -5.96
C VAL A 378 16.36 7.45 -6.99
N GLN A 379 15.62 6.84 -7.89
CA GLN A 379 14.90 7.55 -8.96
C GLN A 379 13.67 6.75 -9.39
N PRO A 380 12.65 7.43 -9.98
CA PRO A 380 11.52 6.73 -10.57
C PRO A 380 11.98 5.74 -11.64
N ALA A 381 11.29 4.62 -11.77
CA ALA A 381 11.45 3.71 -12.89
C ALA A 381 11.23 4.46 -14.23
N PHE A 382 11.67 3.87 -15.35
CA PHE A 382 11.38 4.36 -16.72
C PHE A 382 11.93 5.74 -17.08
N GLN A 383 13.12 6.07 -16.58
CA GLN A 383 13.84 7.31 -16.98
C GLN A 383 14.05 7.40 -18.50
N GLU A 384 14.10 6.25 -19.16
CA GLU A 384 14.22 6.19 -20.62
C GLU A 384 13.02 6.83 -21.34
N ALA A 385 11.79 6.59 -20.88
CA ALA A 385 10.60 7.21 -21.43
C ALA A 385 10.67 8.75 -21.32
N LYS A 386 11.13 9.24 -20.17
CA LYS A 386 11.35 10.67 -19.91
C LYS A 386 12.47 11.22 -20.82
N ALA A 387 13.58 10.54 -20.94
CA ALA A 387 14.72 10.95 -21.78
C ALA A 387 14.34 11.05 -23.26
N LYS A 388 13.43 10.19 -23.73
CA LYS A 388 12.89 10.23 -25.10
C LYS A 388 11.77 11.25 -25.30
N ASN A 389 11.41 12.01 -24.27
CA ASN A 389 10.34 13.02 -24.30
C ASN A 389 8.96 12.45 -24.72
N LEU A 390 8.72 11.16 -24.44
CA LEU A 390 7.50 10.45 -24.82
C LEU A 390 6.35 10.70 -23.84
N LEU A 391 6.68 11.02 -22.60
CA LEU A 391 5.75 11.49 -21.58
C LEU A 391 6.34 12.72 -20.90
N GLU A 392 5.51 13.68 -20.59
CA GLU A 392 5.90 14.87 -19.80
C GLU A 392 6.46 14.46 -18.43
N GLU A 393 5.82 13.46 -17.82
CA GLU A 393 6.31 12.70 -16.66
C GLU A 393 5.99 11.22 -16.93
N CYS A 394 6.93 10.32 -16.66
CA CYS A 394 6.59 8.90 -16.70
C CYS A 394 5.73 8.52 -15.50
N CYS A 395 5.05 7.38 -15.62
CA CYS A 395 4.13 6.88 -14.59
C CYS A 395 4.74 6.85 -13.20
N SER A 396 5.92 6.30 -13.05
CA SER A 396 6.64 6.21 -11.77
C SER A 396 6.99 7.60 -11.22
N ALA A 397 7.37 8.56 -12.07
CA ALA A 397 7.62 9.94 -11.63
C ALA A 397 6.36 10.62 -11.11
N ALA A 398 5.20 10.37 -11.72
CA ALA A 398 3.91 10.85 -11.23
C ALA A 398 3.60 10.31 -9.83
N CYS A 399 3.89 9.03 -9.55
CA CYS A 399 3.70 8.45 -8.20
C CYS A 399 4.73 8.92 -7.18
N PHE A 400 5.98 9.12 -7.56
CA PHE A 400 6.95 9.76 -6.66
C PHE A 400 6.41 11.11 -6.17
N LYS A 401 5.94 11.94 -7.10
CA LYS A 401 5.35 13.23 -6.79
C LYS A 401 4.09 13.10 -5.93
N TRP A 402 3.17 12.23 -6.32
CA TRP A 402 1.88 12.06 -5.64
C TRP A 402 2.04 11.50 -4.23
N TYR A 403 2.88 10.47 -4.01
CA TYR A 403 3.16 9.91 -2.70
C TYR A 403 3.80 10.95 -1.77
N LYS A 404 4.74 11.75 -2.28
CA LYS A 404 5.31 12.87 -1.55
C LYS A 404 4.27 13.90 -1.13
N GLU A 405 3.41 14.34 -2.04
CA GLU A 405 2.34 15.31 -1.75
C GLU A 405 1.41 14.80 -0.66
N TRP A 406 0.98 13.53 -0.75
CA TRP A 406 0.13 12.91 0.26
C TRP A 406 0.84 12.74 1.60
N TYR A 407 2.07 12.27 1.62
CA TYR A 407 2.85 12.14 2.85
C TYR A 407 2.98 13.49 3.57
N LEU A 408 3.36 14.54 2.85
CA LEU A 408 3.49 15.87 3.41
C LEU A 408 2.15 16.42 3.90
N LYS A 409 1.06 16.18 3.19
CA LYS A 409 -0.29 16.55 3.62
C LYS A 409 -0.69 15.85 4.93
N GLN A 410 -0.39 14.57 5.08
CA GLN A 410 -0.70 13.80 6.28
C GLN A 410 0.18 14.15 7.47
N THR A 411 1.46 14.42 7.22
CA THR A 411 2.44 14.71 8.28
C THR A 411 2.51 16.18 8.65
N SER A 412 1.88 17.07 7.87
CA SER A 412 1.82 18.48 8.21
C SER A 412 1.07 18.67 9.54
N THR A 413 1.73 19.29 10.50
CA THR A 413 1.20 19.58 11.84
C THR A 413 0.15 20.71 11.85
N GLY A 414 -0.56 20.94 10.74
CA GLY A 414 -1.50 22.05 10.60
C GLY A 414 -0.83 23.42 10.43
N ILE A 415 0.49 23.44 10.22
CA ILE A 415 1.25 24.64 9.80
C ILE A 415 1.28 24.62 8.27
N GLU A 416 0.16 24.87 7.63
CA GLU A 416 0.19 25.21 6.21
C GLU A 416 0.76 26.62 6.07
N GLN A 417 1.86 26.76 5.32
CA GLN A 417 2.21 28.06 4.78
C GLN A 417 0.99 28.60 4.03
N ILE A 418 0.63 29.84 4.30
CA ILE A 418 -0.43 30.52 3.57
C ILE A 418 0.08 30.63 2.14
N ALA A 419 -0.25 29.66 1.28
CA ALA A 419 -0.09 29.83 -0.14
C ALA A 419 -0.91 31.06 -0.54
N ASN A 420 -0.35 31.91 -1.37
CA ASN A 420 -1.07 33.02 -1.97
C ASN A 420 -2.18 32.41 -2.85
N ASP A 421 -3.34 32.27 -2.25
CA ASP A 421 -4.53 31.73 -2.89
C ASP A 421 -5.15 32.92 -3.62
N THR A 422 -5.13 32.88 -4.92
CA THR A 422 -5.68 33.94 -5.79
C THR A 422 -7.16 34.23 -5.55
N ASP A 423 -7.86 33.30 -4.86
CA ASP A 423 -9.27 33.40 -4.55
C ASP A 423 -9.58 34.00 -3.17
N VAL A 424 -8.58 34.39 -2.38
CA VAL A 424 -8.79 35.00 -1.07
C VAL A 424 -9.05 36.49 -1.19
N LYS A 425 -10.25 36.93 -0.81
CA LYS A 425 -10.64 38.32 -0.81
C LYS A 425 -10.20 39.08 0.44
N TYR A 426 -10.34 38.44 1.61
CA TYR A 426 -9.94 39.01 2.91
C TYR A 426 -9.30 37.95 3.80
N THR A 427 -8.28 38.35 4.59
CA THR A 427 -7.65 37.53 5.62
C THR A 427 -7.68 38.24 6.96
N TYR A 428 -8.17 37.56 7.99
CA TYR A 428 -8.21 38.04 9.35
C TYR A 428 -7.42 37.12 10.26
N TYR A 429 -6.70 37.69 11.23
CA TYR A 429 -5.90 36.96 12.19
C TYR A 429 -6.49 37.12 13.58
N TYR A 430 -6.56 36.04 14.33
CA TYR A 430 -7.02 36.03 15.73
C TYR A 430 -6.00 35.30 16.58
N ASN A 431 -5.65 35.90 17.76
CA ASN A 431 -4.83 35.18 18.73
C ASN A 431 -5.65 34.00 19.35
N MET A 432 -4.99 33.17 20.15
CA MET A 432 -5.64 32.01 20.78
C MET A 432 -6.71 32.38 21.82
N HIS A 433 -6.85 33.66 22.17
CA HIS A 433 -7.91 34.21 23.03
C HIS A 433 -9.10 34.78 22.21
N GLY A 434 -9.06 34.60 20.86
CA GLY A 434 -10.12 35.08 19.97
C GLY A 434 -10.07 36.57 19.63
N GLN A 435 -9.03 37.29 20.06
CA GLN A 435 -8.87 38.74 19.74
C GLN A 435 -8.25 38.89 18.35
N GLN A 436 -8.85 39.73 17.54
CA GLN A 436 -8.30 40.04 16.21
C GLN A 436 -6.99 40.84 16.32
N VAL A 437 -6.00 40.44 15.53
CA VAL A 437 -4.70 41.12 15.41
C VAL A 437 -4.49 41.55 13.93
N VAL A 438 -3.84 42.70 13.76
CA VAL A 438 -3.62 43.25 12.41
C VAL A 438 -2.55 42.45 11.68
N GLN A 439 -1.49 42.06 12.38
CA GLN A 439 -0.39 41.28 11.82
C GLN A 439 0.09 40.29 12.88
N PRO A 440 0.15 38.99 12.54
CA PRO A 440 0.65 37.97 13.45
C PRO A 440 2.15 38.14 13.66
N SER A 441 2.59 37.98 14.91
CA SER A 441 3.98 37.85 15.30
C SER A 441 4.29 36.39 15.63
N LYS A 442 5.40 36.10 16.32
CA LYS A 442 5.69 34.75 16.83
C LYS A 442 4.49 34.21 17.65
N GLY A 443 4.08 32.95 17.37
CA GLY A 443 3.05 32.27 18.15
C GLY A 443 1.95 31.64 17.29
N ALA A 444 0.92 31.08 17.96
CA ALA A 444 -0.21 30.43 17.32
C ALA A 444 -1.38 31.41 17.13
N TYR A 445 -1.99 31.36 15.95
CA TYR A 445 -3.10 32.22 15.55
C TYR A 445 -4.16 31.39 14.82
N ILE A 446 -5.41 31.88 14.86
CA ILE A 446 -6.47 31.42 13.97
C ILE A 446 -6.53 32.39 12.79
N VAL A 447 -6.32 31.87 11.58
CA VAL A 447 -6.44 32.64 10.34
C VAL A 447 -7.81 32.35 9.73
N LYS A 448 -8.62 33.40 9.56
CA LYS A 448 -9.92 33.36 8.89
C LYS A 448 -9.80 34.02 7.53
N GLN A 449 -10.12 33.29 6.46
CA GLN A 449 -10.09 33.78 5.09
C GLN A 449 -11.50 33.80 4.50
N VAL A 450 -11.84 34.89 3.83
CA VAL A 450 -13.07 35.02 3.07
C VAL A 450 -12.68 34.92 1.60
N LEU A 451 -13.27 33.97 0.86
CA LEU A 451 -13.01 33.71 -0.53
C LEU A 451 -13.85 34.64 -1.43
N SER A 452 -13.48 34.73 -2.70
CA SER A 452 -14.16 35.54 -3.70
C SER A 452 -15.62 35.11 -3.94
N ASP A 453 -15.93 33.82 -3.68
CA ASP A 453 -17.28 33.23 -3.75
C ASP A 453 -18.12 33.42 -2.47
N GLY A 454 -17.58 34.16 -1.50
CA GLY A 454 -18.23 34.44 -0.20
C GLY A 454 -18.09 33.33 0.85
N LYS A 455 -17.49 32.19 0.52
CA LYS A 455 -17.22 31.16 1.53
C LYS A 455 -16.16 31.61 2.51
N VAL A 456 -16.23 31.07 3.73
CA VAL A 456 -15.31 31.37 4.81
C VAL A 456 -14.58 30.09 5.21
N ARG A 457 -13.25 30.14 5.26
CA ARG A 457 -12.42 29.09 5.85
C ARG A 457 -11.64 29.63 7.03
N SER A 458 -11.44 28.80 8.05
CA SER A 458 -10.61 29.16 9.21
C SER A 458 -9.65 28.04 9.52
N ARG A 459 -8.42 28.39 9.91
CA ARG A 459 -7.40 27.43 10.28
C ARG A 459 -6.48 27.98 11.39
N LYS A 460 -5.85 27.07 12.14
CA LYS A 460 -4.80 27.43 13.10
C LYS A 460 -3.47 27.48 12.36
N VAL A 461 -2.70 28.54 12.60
CA VAL A 461 -1.37 28.76 12.01
C VAL A 461 -0.39 29.12 13.12
N CYS A 462 0.82 28.58 13.07
CA CYS A 462 1.91 28.99 13.96
C CYS A 462 2.96 29.72 13.14
N TYR A 463 3.38 30.88 13.62
CA TYR A 463 4.48 31.65 13.06
C TYR A 463 5.75 31.31 13.85
N PRO A 464 6.80 30.79 13.19
CA PRO A 464 8.09 30.51 13.84
C PRO A 464 8.81 31.75 14.30
N GLU A 465 9.93 31.54 14.96
CA GLU A 465 10.85 32.62 15.40
C GLU A 465 11.43 33.40 14.23
#